data_10e2808ebc2f4d3c2658fa79564e1850
#
_entry.id   10e2808ebc2f4d3c2658fa79564e1850
#
_cell.length_a   1.000
_cell.length_b   1.000
_cell.length_c   1.000
_cell.angle_alpha   90.00
_cell.angle_beta   90.00
_cell.angle_gamma   90.00
#
_symmetry.space_group_name_H-M   'P 1'
#
loop_
_entity.id
_entity.type
_entity.pdbx_description
1 polymer ?
#
loop_
_entity_poly.entity_id
_entity_poly.type
_entity_poly.pdbx_seq_one_letter_code
_entity_poly.pdbx_strand_id
1 'polypeptide(L)'
;KVFAGMGWLTEKFLSDVDPSVNVFMDAVIQIQMPTWHQGRVALVGDACDCPTLLSGQGASLAMGGAYLLAKALHDTADYQEAFRRYEQQMSAYVLEQQKSGRSFAKSFLPGSPLGLFVQQAMMKVLLREAFGGLLRRQLFAPSILPASDAKPEPLGESPERLPHR
;
A
#
# COMPACT_ATOMS: atom_id res chain seq x y z
N LYS A 1 -24.32 -4.95 19.29
CA LYS A 1 -24.66 -6.39 19.38
C LYS A 1 -23.56 -7.29 18.78
N VAL A 2 -22.87 -6.87 17.71
CA VAL A 2 -21.82 -7.69 17.03
C VAL A 2 -20.63 -7.94 17.93
N PHE A 3 -20.25 -7.00 18.78
CA PHE A 3 -19.07 -7.07 19.65
C PHE A 3 -19.38 -7.42 21.11
N ALA A 4 -20.64 -7.77 21.41
CA ALA A 4 -21.03 -8.17 22.75
C ALA A 4 -20.37 -9.50 23.14
N GLY A 5 -19.77 -9.56 24.33
CA GLY A 5 -19.13 -10.77 24.83
C GLY A 5 -17.71 -11.04 24.29
N MET A 6 -17.11 -10.12 23.53
CA MET A 6 -15.73 -10.27 23.04
C MET A 6 -14.67 -10.20 24.15
N GLY A 7 -15.04 -9.77 25.35
CA GLY A 7 -14.13 -9.67 26.48
C GLY A 7 -13.12 -8.52 26.36
N TRP A 8 -12.07 -8.58 27.15
CA TRP A 8 -11.05 -7.55 27.32
C TRP A 8 -11.69 -6.18 27.64
N LEU A 9 -11.26 -5.10 27.03
CA LEU A 9 -11.81 -3.75 27.21
C LEU A 9 -12.86 -3.38 26.14
N THR A 10 -13.32 -4.32 25.32
CA THR A 10 -14.22 -4.06 24.18
C THR A 10 -15.52 -3.40 24.61
N GLU A 11 -16.16 -3.91 25.68
CA GLU A 11 -17.42 -3.35 26.18
C GLU A 11 -17.25 -1.93 26.73
N LYS A 12 -16.12 -1.70 27.43
CA LYS A 12 -15.78 -0.38 27.96
C LYS A 12 -15.58 0.62 26.80
N PHE A 13 -14.78 0.28 25.81
CA PHE A 13 -14.56 1.14 24.64
C PHE A 13 -15.87 1.46 23.93
N LEU A 14 -16.76 0.49 23.77
CA LEU A 14 -18.03 0.70 23.10
C LEU A 14 -18.99 1.55 23.94
N SER A 15 -18.95 1.46 25.27
CA SER A 15 -19.76 2.31 26.17
C SER A 15 -19.24 3.75 26.24
N ASP A 16 -17.94 3.95 26.06
CA ASP A 16 -17.30 5.26 26.13
C ASP A 16 -17.41 6.03 24.78
N VAL A 17 -17.88 5.39 23.71
CA VAL A 17 -18.14 6.08 22.42
C VAL A 17 -19.36 6.99 22.59
N ASP A 18 -19.13 8.30 22.54
CA ASP A 18 -20.20 9.30 22.52
C ASP A 18 -20.97 9.23 21.19
N PRO A 19 -22.30 9.01 21.23
CA PRO A 19 -23.10 8.96 20.00
C PRO A 19 -23.09 10.25 19.16
N SER A 20 -22.69 11.39 19.77
CA SER A 20 -22.55 12.68 19.09
C SER A 20 -21.24 12.82 18.30
N VAL A 21 -20.26 11.96 18.54
CA VAL A 21 -18.96 11.97 17.84
C VAL A 21 -19.08 11.22 16.51
N ASN A 22 -18.70 11.87 15.43
CA ASN A 22 -18.58 11.22 14.13
C ASN A 22 -17.41 10.20 14.17
N VAL A 23 -17.76 8.92 14.27
CA VAL A 23 -16.81 7.83 14.15
C VAL A 23 -16.49 7.62 12.68
N PHE A 24 -15.24 7.82 12.28
CA PHE A 24 -14.78 7.45 10.95
C PHE A 24 -14.74 5.91 10.84
N MET A 25 -15.49 5.39 9.86
CA MET A 25 -15.51 3.96 9.59
C MET A 25 -15.45 3.77 8.07
N ASP A 26 -14.48 3.01 7.61
CA ASP A 26 -14.29 2.74 6.18
C ASP A 26 -14.08 1.25 5.92
N ALA A 27 -14.41 0.83 4.71
CA ALA A 27 -14.18 -0.53 4.25
C ALA A 27 -12.74 -0.72 3.77
N VAL A 28 -12.19 -1.90 3.99
CA VAL A 28 -10.90 -2.28 3.41
C VAL A 28 -11.13 -2.65 1.95
N ILE A 29 -10.83 -1.73 1.05
CA ILE A 29 -11.06 -1.86 -0.39
C ILE A 29 -9.77 -1.88 -1.19
N GLN A 30 -9.88 -2.26 -2.44
CA GLN A 30 -8.83 -2.14 -3.47
C GLN A 30 -9.40 -1.39 -4.66
N ILE A 31 -8.59 -0.57 -5.31
CA ILE A 31 -8.95 0.07 -6.57
C ILE A 31 -8.36 -0.75 -7.71
N GLN A 32 -9.23 -1.20 -8.62
CA GLN A 32 -8.85 -1.94 -9.83
C GLN A 32 -9.39 -1.19 -11.04
N MET A 33 -8.54 -0.41 -11.66
CA MET A 33 -8.88 0.33 -12.87
C MET A 33 -8.44 -0.47 -14.10
N PRO A 34 -9.31 -0.58 -15.13
CA PRO A 34 -8.95 -1.27 -16.37
C PRO A 34 -7.89 -0.52 -17.18
N THR A 35 -7.84 0.79 -17.06
CA THR A 35 -6.82 1.69 -17.63
C THR A 35 -6.62 2.88 -16.70
N TRP A 36 -5.38 3.39 -16.66
CA TRP A 36 -5.00 4.47 -15.75
C TRP A 36 -4.89 5.83 -16.46
N HIS A 37 -5.18 5.89 -17.74
CA HIS A 37 -5.12 7.14 -18.49
C HIS A 37 -6.23 7.23 -19.53
N GLN A 38 -6.63 8.47 -19.80
CA GLN A 38 -7.57 8.78 -20.87
C GLN A 38 -7.28 10.18 -21.43
N GLY A 39 -7.04 10.29 -22.74
CA GLY A 39 -6.68 11.55 -23.36
C GLY A 39 -5.42 12.15 -22.74
N ARG A 40 -5.55 13.32 -22.13
CA ARG A 40 -4.44 14.04 -21.46
C ARG A 40 -4.43 13.90 -19.95
N VAL A 41 -5.21 12.99 -19.41
CA VAL A 41 -5.31 12.74 -17.96
C VAL A 41 -4.71 11.38 -17.64
N ALA A 42 -3.86 11.30 -16.63
CA ALA A 42 -3.36 10.05 -16.06
C ALA A 42 -3.62 10.03 -14.54
N LEU A 43 -3.91 8.85 -14.02
CA LEU A 43 -4.11 8.60 -12.59
C LEU A 43 -2.80 8.09 -11.97
N VAL A 44 -2.55 8.44 -10.72
CA VAL A 44 -1.36 8.01 -9.96
C VAL A 44 -1.78 7.68 -8.53
N GLY A 45 -1.13 6.68 -7.95
CA GLY A 45 -1.33 6.26 -6.57
C GLY A 45 -2.72 5.68 -6.32
N ASP A 46 -3.29 5.93 -5.15
CA ASP A 46 -4.55 5.32 -4.71
C ASP A 46 -5.72 5.51 -5.67
N ALA A 47 -5.66 6.50 -6.57
CA ALA A 47 -6.69 6.73 -7.58
C ALA A 47 -6.78 5.60 -8.63
N CYS A 48 -5.71 4.86 -8.87
CA CYS A 48 -5.66 3.79 -9.87
C CYS A 48 -5.16 2.45 -9.34
N ASP A 49 -4.33 2.47 -8.28
CA ASP A 49 -3.54 1.31 -7.89
C ASP A 49 -3.62 0.97 -6.39
N CYS A 50 -4.57 1.54 -5.64
CA CYS A 50 -4.71 1.27 -4.21
C CYS A 50 -4.72 -0.24 -3.92
N PRO A 51 -3.66 -0.79 -3.26
CA PRO A 51 -3.54 -2.22 -3.06
C PRO A 51 -4.33 -2.73 -1.87
N THR A 52 -4.79 -1.86 -1.00
CA THR A 52 -5.43 -2.01 0.31
C THR A 52 -4.52 -1.56 1.46
N LEU A 53 -5.11 -1.03 2.50
CA LEU A 53 -4.42 -0.65 3.74
C LEU A 53 -3.61 -1.83 4.32
N LEU A 54 -4.13 -3.06 4.20
CA LEU A 54 -3.50 -4.27 4.75
C LEU A 54 -2.17 -4.64 4.09
N SER A 55 -1.90 -4.15 2.88
CA SER A 55 -0.61 -4.39 2.22
C SER A 55 0.53 -3.57 2.80
N GLY A 56 0.23 -2.41 3.41
CA GLY A 56 1.21 -1.43 3.87
C GLY A 56 2.06 -0.81 2.77
N GLN A 57 1.73 -1.03 1.49
CA GLN A 57 2.54 -0.64 0.33
C GLN A 57 2.01 0.57 -0.43
N GLY A 58 0.87 1.14 -0.04
CA GLY A 58 0.21 2.23 -0.79
C GLY A 58 1.13 3.42 -1.05
N ALA A 59 1.78 3.95 -0.01
CA ALA A 59 2.68 5.10 -0.15
C ALA A 59 3.88 4.80 -1.07
N SER A 60 4.48 3.60 -0.95
CA SER A 60 5.61 3.19 -1.79
C SER A 60 5.19 3.06 -3.25
N LEU A 61 4.00 2.50 -3.52
CA LEU A 61 3.41 2.42 -4.86
C LEU A 61 3.14 3.80 -5.45
N ALA A 62 2.53 4.69 -4.68
CA ALA A 62 2.22 6.04 -5.12
C ALA A 62 3.49 6.83 -5.48
N MET A 63 4.53 6.78 -4.65
CA MET A 63 5.80 7.44 -4.91
C MET A 63 6.54 6.82 -6.11
N GLY A 64 6.61 5.50 -6.17
CA GLY A 64 7.23 4.78 -7.28
C GLY A 64 6.51 5.03 -8.60
N GLY A 65 5.18 5.03 -8.58
CA GLY A 65 4.33 5.35 -9.73
C GLY A 65 4.53 6.77 -10.23
N ALA A 66 4.56 7.75 -9.32
CA ALA A 66 4.83 9.13 -9.66
C ALA A 66 6.20 9.31 -10.31
N TYR A 67 7.23 8.65 -9.78
CA TYR A 67 8.58 8.67 -10.34
C TYR A 67 8.61 8.07 -11.76
N LEU A 68 8.01 6.89 -11.95
CA LEU A 68 7.98 6.22 -13.26
C LEU A 68 7.20 7.02 -14.29
N LEU A 69 6.09 7.66 -13.90
CA LEU A 69 5.34 8.54 -14.78
C LEU A 69 6.17 9.77 -15.18
N ALA A 70 6.82 10.44 -14.21
CA ALA A 70 7.68 11.58 -14.49
C ALA A 70 8.85 11.21 -15.40
N LYS A 71 9.49 10.06 -15.17
CA LYS A 71 10.56 9.52 -16.01
C LYS A 71 10.05 9.24 -17.44
N ALA A 72 8.91 8.59 -17.59
CA ALA A 72 8.33 8.31 -18.89
C ALA A 72 8.00 9.60 -19.67
N LEU A 73 7.48 10.62 -19.01
CA LEU A 73 7.21 11.94 -19.60
C LEU A 73 8.49 12.70 -19.98
N HIS A 74 9.58 12.49 -19.25
CA HIS A 74 10.88 13.06 -19.57
C HIS A 74 11.50 12.37 -20.81
N ASP A 75 11.38 11.05 -20.89
CA ASP A 75 12.05 10.21 -21.90
C ASP A 75 11.35 10.26 -23.26
N THR A 76 10.12 10.77 -23.39
CA THR A 76 9.39 10.90 -24.65
C THR A 76 8.55 12.17 -24.72
N ALA A 77 8.53 12.80 -25.87
CA ALA A 77 7.67 13.96 -26.14
C ALA A 77 6.17 13.57 -26.32
N ASP A 78 5.89 12.31 -26.63
CA ASP A 78 4.53 11.80 -26.74
C ASP A 78 3.98 11.35 -25.38
N TYR A 79 3.11 12.16 -24.80
CA TYR A 79 2.49 11.87 -23.52
C TYR A 79 1.64 10.60 -23.52
N GLN A 80 1.06 10.21 -24.66
CA GLN A 80 0.27 8.97 -24.74
C GLN A 80 1.17 7.74 -24.64
N GLU A 81 2.34 7.79 -25.26
CA GLU A 81 3.36 6.77 -25.11
C GLU A 81 3.92 6.73 -23.68
N ALA A 82 4.15 7.90 -23.07
CA ALA A 82 4.59 7.99 -21.68
C ALA A 82 3.59 7.31 -20.73
N PHE A 83 2.31 7.59 -20.89
CA PHE A 83 1.25 6.99 -20.06
C PHE A 83 1.17 5.48 -20.24
N ARG A 84 1.28 4.98 -21.47
CA ARG A 84 1.30 3.53 -21.74
C ARG A 84 2.49 2.84 -21.09
N ARG A 85 3.68 3.43 -21.18
CA ARG A 85 4.90 2.88 -20.54
C ARG A 85 4.78 2.83 -19.02
N TYR A 86 4.29 3.91 -18.44
CA TYR A 86 4.02 3.98 -17.00
C TYR A 86 3.07 2.86 -16.55
N GLU A 87 1.90 2.75 -17.19
CA GLU A 87 0.89 1.76 -16.85
C GLU A 87 1.42 0.32 -17.03
N GLN A 88 2.14 0.04 -18.11
CA GLN A 88 2.74 -1.28 -18.34
C GLN A 88 3.77 -1.67 -17.29
N GLN A 89 4.60 -0.74 -16.85
CA GLN A 89 5.63 -0.99 -15.84
C GLN A 89 5.02 -1.23 -14.45
N MET A 90 3.96 -0.50 -14.11
CA MET A 90 3.35 -0.57 -12.77
C MET A 90 2.33 -1.68 -12.63
N SER A 91 1.52 -1.95 -13.66
CA SER A 91 0.33 -2.79 -13.55
C SER A 91 0.62 -4.21 -13.05
N ALA A 92 1.67 -4.85 -13.53
CA ALA A 92 2.04 -6.20 -13.10
C ALA A 92 2.39 -6.25 -11.60
N TYR A 93 3.17 -5.26 -11.15
CA TYR A 93 3.57 -5.16 -9.75
C TYR A 93 2.37 -4.86 -8.84
N VAL A 94 1.51 -3.93 -9.23
CA VAL A 94 0.29 -3.58 -8.50
C VAL A 94 -0.64 -4.79 -8.36
N LEU A 95 -0.86 -5.54 -9.44
CA LEU A 95 -1.67 -6.76 -9.39
C LEU A 95 -1.12 -7.80 -8.41
N GLU A 96 0.19 -7.96 -8.33
CA GLU A 96 0.83 -8.85 -7.37
C GLU A 96 0.61 -8.37 -5.93
N GLN A 97 0.80 -7.07 -5.66
CA GLN A 97 0.54 -6.49 -4.35
C GLN A 97 -0.94 -6.60 -3.94
N GLN A 98 -1.85 -6.40 -4.88
CA GLN A 98 -3.28 -6.58 -4.65
C GLN A 98 -3.65 -8.04 -4.36
N LYS A 99 -3.04 -9.01 -5.05
CA LYS A 99 -3.21 -10.44 -4.74
C LYS A 99 -2.67 -10.79 -3.36
N SER A 100 -1.49 -10.30 -3.03
CA SER A 100 -0.87 -10.50 -1.71
C SER A 100 -1.75 -9.90 -0.60
N GLY A 101 -2.24 -8.68 -0.75
CA GLY A 101 -3.15 -8.04 0.19
C GLY A 101 -4.44 -8.83 0.41
N ARG A 102 -5.04 -9.39 -0.65
CA ARG A 102 -6.23 -10.26 -0.53
C ARG A 102 -5.93 -11.56 0.21
N SER A 103 -4.79 -12.16 -0.05
CA SER A 103 -4.36 -13.38 0.65
C SER A 103 -4.12 -13.12 2.13
N PHE A 104 -3.48 -12.00 2.44
CA PHE A 104 -3.27 -11.55 3.82
C PHE A 104 -4.59 -11.30 4.55
N ALA A 105 -5.54 -10.60 3.90
CA ALA A 105 -6.86 -10.34 4.47
C ALA A 105 -7.61 -11.63 4.84
N LYS A 106 -7.53 -12.66 4.00
CA LYS A 106 -8.12 -13.98 4.28
C LYS A 106 -7.46 -14.70 5.46
N SER A 107 -6.14 -14.52 5.62
CA SER A 107 -5.40 -15.13 6.73
C SER A 107 -5.57 -14.38 8.05
N PHE A 108 -5.92 -13.08 7.99
CA PHE A 108 -6.06 -12.24 9.18
C PHE A 108 -7.31 -12.57 10.01
N LEU A 109 -8.37 -13.04 9.37
CA LEU A 109 -9.63 -13.45 10.00
C LEU A 109 -9.89 -14.92 9.77
N PRO A 110 -9.35 -15.84 10.61
CA PRO A 110 -9.64 -17.25 10.50
C PRO A 110 -11.12 -17.50 10.72
N GLY A 111 -11.74 -18.23 9.78
CA GLY A 111 -13.19 -18.54 9.80
C GLY A 111 -13.60 -19.63 10.80
N SER A 112 -12.68 -20.17 11.60
CA SER A 112 -12.95 -21.24 12.57
C SER A 112 -12.06 -21.14 13.81
N PRO A 113 -12.53 -21.65 14.97
CA PRO A 113 -11.72 -21.70 16.19
C PRO A 113 -10.43 -22.50 16.03
N LEU A 114 -10.45 -23.57 15.24
CA LEU A 114 -9.26 -24.37 14.93
C LEU A 114 -8.26 -23.54 14.09
N GLY A 115 -8.75 -22.79 13.10
CA GLY A 115 -7.92 -21.88 12.30
C GLY A 115 -7.25 -20.81 13.17
N LEU A 116 -7.98 -20.25 14.13
CA LEU A 116 -7.45 -19.29 15.09
C LEU A 116 -6.33 -19.91 15.96
N PHE A 117 -6.54 -21.11 16.46
CA PHE A 117 -5.53 -21.82 17.27
C PHE A 117 -4.25 -22.09 16.46
N VAL A 118 -4.40 -22.59 15.22
CA VAL A 118 -3.26 -22.82 14.32
C VAL A 118 -2.52 -21.52 14.00
N GLN A 119 -3.24 -20.46 13.72
CA GLN A 119 -2.65 -19.14 13.47
C GLN A 119 -1.86 -18.64 14.68
N GLN A 120 -2.42 -18.74 15.88
CA GLN A 120 -1.73 -18.33 17.11
C GLN A 120 -0.48 -19.16 17.40
N ALA A 121 -0.55 -20.49 17.20
CA ALA A 121 0.60 -21.38 17.34
C ALA A 121 1.71 -21.03 16.33
N MET A 122 1.34 -20.80 15.08
CA MET A 122 2.25 -20.39 14.01
C MET A 122 2.91 -19.03 14.32
N MET A 123 2.14 -18.04 14.78
CA MET A 123 2.68 -16.73 15.17
C MET A 123 3.67 -16.83 16.33
N LYS A 124 3.39 -17.67 17.33
CA LYS A 124 4.33 -17.92 18.45
C LYS A 124 5.65 -18.51 17.97
N VAL A 125 5.64 -19.33 16.94
CA VAL A 125 6.84 -19.92 16.34
C VAL A 125 7.59 -18.89 15.48
N LEU A 126 6.87 -18.17 14.63
CA LEU A 126 7.44 -17.18 13.71
C LEU A 126 8.05 -15.96 14.43
N LEU A 127 7.49 -15.57 15.58
CA LEU A 127 8.00 -14.46 16.39
C LEU A 127 9.24 -14.85 17.25
N ARG A 128 9.69 -16.10 17.23
CA ARG A 128 10.97 -16.46 17.84
C ARG A 128 12.11 -15.85 17.04
N GLU A 129 13.12 -15.35 17.71
CA GLU A 129 14.28 -14.65 17.13
C GLU A 129 14.97 -15.44 16.01
N ALA A 130 14.94 -16.77 16.07
CA ALA A 130 15.51 -17.65 15.05
C ALA A 130 14.88 -17.48 13.65
N PHE A 131 13.61 -17.02 13.55
CA PHE A 131 12.88 -16.83 12.30
C PHE A 131 12.78 -15.37 11.86
N GLY A 132 13.22 -14.43 12.68
CA GLY A 132 13.11 -12.99 12.40
C GLY A 132 13.78 -12.57 11.07
N GLY A 133 14.90 -13.19 10.70
CA GLY A 133 15.61 -12.92 9.45
C GLY A 133 14.81 -13.37 8.20
N LEU A 134 14.12 -14.51 8.28
CA LEU A 134 13.31 -15.04 7.18
C LEU A 134 12.04 -14.19 6.99
N LEU A 135 11.40 -13.81 8.08
CA LEU A 135 10.20 -12.96 8.08
C LEU A 135 10.49 -11.58 7.47
N ARG A 136 11.64 -11.01 7.82
CA ARG A 136 12.09 -9.72 7.30
C ARG A 136 12.25 -9.75 5.77
N ARG A 137 12.75 -10.84 5.22
CA ARG A 137 12.96 -11.02 3.77
C ARG A 137 11.64 -11.16 3.00
N GLN A 138 10.59 -11.69 3.62
CA GLN A 138 9.27 -11.85 3.00
C GLN A 138 8.36 -10.62 3.18
N LEU A 139 8.54 -9.83 4.25
CA LEU A 139 7.72 -8.64 4.52
C LEU A 139 8.17 -7.42 3.71
N PHE A 140 9.44 -7.36 3.27
CA PHE A 140 9.90 -6.27 2.44
C PHE A 140 9.81 -6.69 0.97
N ALA A 141 8.83 -6.13 0.26
CA ALA A 141 8.71 -6.27 -1.18
C ALA A 141 9.98 -5.75 -1.89
N PRO A 142 10.38 -6.37 -3.02
CA PRO A 142 11.49 -5.86 -3.81
C PRO A 142 11.20 -4.44 -4.29
N SER A 143 12.25 -3.63 -4.43
CA SER A 143 12.12 -2.26 -4.94
C SER A 143 11.55 -2.27 -6.36
N ILE A 144 10.58 -1.40 -6.62
CA ILE A 144 10.03 -1.15 -7.95
C ILE A 144 11.05 -0.40 -8.81
N LEU A 145 11.91 0.39 -8.16
CA LEU A 145 12.89 1.22 -8.84
C LEU A 145 14.13 0.42 -9.20
N PRO A 146 14.69 0.60 -10.41
CA PRO A 146 15.98 0.04 -10.79
C PRO A 146 17.05 0.48 -9.78
N ALA A 147 18.03 -0.39 -9.51
CA ALA A 147 19.09 -0.10 -8.56
C ALA A 147 19.95 1.13 -8.95
N SER A 148 19.99 1.47 -10.25
CA SER A 148 20.62 2.68 -10.78
C SER A 148 19.94 3.97 -10.33
N ASP A 149 18.63 3.93 -10.17
CA ASP A 149 17.80 5.09 -9.84
C ASP A 149 17.62 5.26 -8.31
N ALA A 150 18.11 4.28 -7.53
CA ALA A 150 18.02 4.30 -6.07
C ALA A 150 19.16 5.10 -5.39
N LYS A 151 20.15 5.60 -6.15
CA LYS A 151 21.16 6.51 -5.59
C LYS A 151 20.57 7.91 -5.47
N PRO A 152 20.46 8.48 -4.27
CA PRO A 152 20.07 9.88 -4.14
C PRO A 152 21.14 10.73 -4.85
N GLU A 153 20.74 11.46 -5.89
CA GLU A 153 21.55 12.60 -6.30
C GLU A 153 21.64 13.56 -5.11
N PRO A 154 22.82 14.13 -4.81
CA PRO A 154 22.91 15.18 -3.81
C PRO A 154 21.93 16.27 -4.23
N LEU A 155 21.03 16.61 -3.32
CA LEU A 155 20.10 17.72 -3.51
C LEU A 155 20.94 18.94 -3.89
N GLY A 156 20.90 19.32 -5.17
CA GLY A 156 21.52 20.56 -5.63
C GLY A 156 21.02 21.69 -4.74
N GLU A 157 21.92 22.60 -4.36
CA GLU A 157 21.63 23.76 -3.54
C GLU A 157 20.32 24.39 -4.02
N SER A 158 19.41 24.61 -3.07
CA SER A 158 18.10 25.22 -3.33
C SER A 158 18.29 26.49 -4.17
N PRO A 159 17.56 26.70 -5.28
CA PRO A 159 17.62 27.94 -6.01
C PRO A 159 17.27 29.09 -5.04
N GLU A 160 18.13 30.11 -5.04
CA GLU A 160 18.01 31.32 -4.23
C GLU A 160 16.55 31.78 -4.14
N ARG A 161 16.13 32.10 -2.92
CA ARG A 161 14.79 32.63 -2.64
C ARG A 161 14.55 33.85 -3.52
N LEU A 162 13.54 33.78 -4.37
CA LEU A 162 13.07 34.94 -5.11
C LEU A 162 12.78 36.11 -4.13
N PRO A 163 13.25 37.31 -4.40
CA PRO A 163 12.98 38.46 -3.54
C PRO A 163 11.48 38.78 -3.55
N HIS A 164 10.91 38.87 -2.36
CA HIS A 164 9.52 39.31 -2.18
C HIS A 164 9.35 40.72 -2.80
N ARG A 165 8.45 40.84 -3.75
CA ARG A 165 7.80 42.07 -4.16
C ARG A 165 6.39 42.11 -3.64
#